data_0bee0bae61497214babf21a516131efb
#
_entry.id   0bee0bae61497214babf21a516131efb
#
_cell.length_a   1.000
_cell.length_b   1.000
_cell.length_c   1.000
_cell.angle_alpha   90.00
_cell.angle_beta   90.00
_cell.angle_gamma   90.00
#
_symmetry.space_group_name_H-M   'P 1'
#
loop_
_entity.id
_entity.type
_entity.pdbx_description
1 polymer ?
#
loop_
_entity_poly.entity_id
_entity_poly.type
_entity_poly.pdbx_seq_one_letter_code
_entity_poly.pdbx_strand_id
1 'polypeptide(L)'
;SWLTQQAGSNNNSNGTVALGAQYTDNSGNYNARFWGYQFDNYGTLMYGDGTINFPIKGSKNSFSFAAQFATDQQWLQASNAMTNAATGAGNIQSYVAGVNLGWAYDTNLWQVNLSADTMWGPDNAWGGGAIVSPYTQALQVDPVYTEAWSYNMVTQGQPGNMYKAQAQYALGWWGQNLLFRPVYVYVANNNPATNGLQELDLILNYAIPQVRGLNVFGAYAQQWYSPNANNDPALGSTVPNGNYQPIEIQASIFYTW
;
A
#
# COMPACT_ATOMS: atom_id res chain seq x y z
N SER A 1 -12.25 -1.12 -19.66
CA SER A 1 -11.53 -0.72 -18.46
C SER A 1 -11.04 -1.98 -17.73
N TRP A 2 -10.06 -1.88 -16.85
CA TRP A 2 -9.54 -3.00 -16.07
C TRP A 2 -10.63 -3.71 -15.25
N LEU A 3 -11.56 -2.95 -14.69
CA LEU A 3 -12.73 -3.47 -13.96
C LEU A 3 -13.62 -4.38 -14.82
N THR A 4 -13.81 -4.04 -16.08
CA THR A 4 -14.59 -4.86 -17.01
C THR A 4 -13.86 -6.12 -17.44
N GLN A 5 -12.53 -6.11 -17.43
CA GLN A 5 -11.73 -7.30 -17.73
C GLN A 5 -11.72 -8.31 -16.57
N GLN A 6 -11.67 -7.85 -15.33
CA GLN A 6 -11.71 -8.74 -14.17
C GLN A 6 -13.11 -9.33 -13.92
N ALA A 7 -14.15 -8.56 -14.16
CA ALA A 7 -15.52 -9.03 -13.95
C ALA A 7 -16.03 -10.01 -15.04
N GLY A 8 -15.28 -10.21 -16.12
CA GLY A 8 -15.68 -11.12 -17.22
C GLY A 8 -17.04 -10.79 -17.85
N SER A 9 -17.53 -9.57 -17.65
CA SER A 9 -18.87 -9.15 -18.06
C SER A 9 -18.82 -7.81 -18.81
N ASN A 10 -19.77 -7.64 -19.72
CA ASN A 10 -20.03 -6.37 -20.41
C ASN A 10 -20.70 -5.33 -19.51
N ASN A 11 -20.46 -5.36 -18.19
CA ASN A 11 -21.06 -4.42 -17.26
C ASN A 11 -20.38 -3.06 -17.42
N ASN A 12 -21.11 -2.13 -17.97
CA ASN A 12 -20.71 -0.73 -18.03
C ASN A 12 -20.75 -0.17 -16.60
N SER A 13 -19.60 0.28 -16.10
CA SER A 13 -19.57 1.09 -14.90
C SER A 13 -19.86 2.55 -15.28
N ASN A 14 -20.77 3.21 -14.55
CA ASN A 14 -21.02 4.64 -14.70
C ASN A 14 -19.95 5.50 -13.99
N GLY A 15 -18.95 4.86 -13.40
CA GLY A 15 -17.82 5.53 -12.77
C GLY A 15 -17.79 5.38 -11.25
N THR A 16 -17.11 6.30 -10.60
CA THR A 16 -16.91 6.30 -9.16
C THR A 16 -17.24 7.67 -8.58
N VAL A 17 -17.91 7.66 -7.46
CA VAL A 17 -18.08 8.84 -6.62
C VAL A 17 -17.15 8.70 -5.42
N ALA A 18 -16.34 9.73 -5.14
CA ALA A 18 -15.49 9.80 -3.98
C ALA A 18 -15.82 11.04 -3.16
N LEU A 19 -15.89 10.88 -1.84
CA LEU A 19 -16.07 11.97 -0.88
C LEU A 19 -15.08 11.76 0.25
N GLY A 20 -14.37 12.82 0.63
CA GLY A 20 -13.42 12.74 1.72
C GLY A 20 -13.34 14.01 2.54
N ALA A 21 -12.76 13.87 3.72
CA ALA A 21 -12.42 14.95 4.62
C ALA A 21 -11.05 14.72 5.22
N GLN A 22 -10.31 15.81 5.41
CA GLN A 22 -9.02 15.79 6.09
C GLN A 22 -9.02 16.89 7.15
N TYR A 23 -8.46 16.54 8.30
CA TYR A 23 -8.18 17.45 9.39
C TYR A 23 -6.71 17.44 9.72
N THR A 24 -6.13 18.61 9.88
CA THR A 24 -4.78 18.78 10.44
C THR A 24 -4.85 19.92 11.45
N ASP A 25 -4.36 19.68 12.66
CA ASP A 25 -4.34 20.73 13.68
C ASP A 25 -3.30 21.81 13.38
N ASN A 26 -3.41 22.97 14.01
CA ASN A 26 -2.50 24.09 13.78
C ASN A 26 -1.03 23.81 14.14
N SER A 27 -0.78 22.84 15.02
CA SER A 27 0.59 22.44 15.38
C SER A 27 1.18 21.40 14.43
N GLY A 28 0.35 20.80 13.57
CA GLY A 28 0.75 19.67 12.72
C GLY A 28 0.96 18.36 13.48
N ASN A 29 0.61 18.31 14.78
CA ASN A 29 0.80 17.12 15.61
C ASN A 29 -0.32 16.09 15.44
N TYR A 30 -1.49 16.50 14.99
CA TYR A 30 -2.63 15.63 14.76
C TYR A 30 -3.08 15.74 13.32
N ASN A 31 -3.19 14.60 12.65
CA ASN A 31 -3.76 14.50 11.32
C ASN A 31 -4.78 13.36 11.30
N ALA A 32 -5.90 13.57 10.62
CA ALA A 32 -6.89 12.53 10.37
C ALA A 32 -7.47 12.69 8.98
N ARG A 33 -7.71 11.57 8.30
CA ARG A 33 -8.36 11.53 6.98
C ARG A 33 -9.47 10.51 6.99
N PHE A 34 -10.51 10.82 6.23
CA PHE A 34 -11.58 9.88 5.94
C PHE A 34 -11.96 10.00 4.46
N TRP A 35 -12.13 8.86 3.81
CA TRP A 35 -12.58 8.76 2.43
C TRP A 35 -13.66 7.70 2.28
N GLY A 36 -14.69 8.00 1.50
CA GLY A 36 -15.70 7.06 1.05
C GLY A 36 -15.72 7.02 -0.48
N TYR A 37 -15.69 5.84 -1.03
CA TYR A 37 -15.74 5.59 -2.47
C TYR A 37 -16.94 4.70 -2.77
N GLN A 38 -17.80 5.16 -3.66
CA GLN A 38 -18.85 4.33 -4.26
C GLN A 38 -18.43 3.97 -5.68
N PHE A 39 -18.14 2.72 -5.90
CA PHE A 39 -17.84 2.16 -7.21
C PHE A 39 -19.12 1.61 -7.81
N ASP A 40 -19.58 2.21 -8.93
CA ASP A 40 -20.80 1.76 -9.59
C ASP A 40 -20.69 0.29 -10.02
N ASN A 41 -21.71 -0.49 -9.72
CA ASN A 41 -21.78 -1.95 -9.94
C ASN A 41 -20.69 -2.79 -9.24
N TYR A 42 -20.03 -2.26 -8.23
CA TYR A 42 -18.91 -2.94 -7.59
C TYR A 42 -19.04 -3.02 -6.07
N GLY A 43 -19.04 -1.89 -5.39
CA GLY A 43 -19.10 -1.84 -3.94
C GLY A 43 -18.84 -0.46 -3.38
N THR A 44 -18.72 -0.41 -2.08
CA THR A 44 -18.40 0.79 -1.31
C THR A 44 -17.15 0.54 -0.48
N LEU A 45 -16.11 1.32 -0.73
CA LEU A 45 -14.91 1.34 0.09
C LEU A 45 -14.96 2.55 1.03
N MET A 46 -14.74 2.30 2.31
CA MET A 46 -14.52 3.35 3.30
C MET A 46 -13.10 3.21 3.87
N TYR A 47 -12.41 4.31 3.96
CA TYR A 47 -11.05 4.40 4.48
C TYR A 47 -10.94 5.53 5.50
N GLY A 48 -10.21 5.29 6.57
CA GLY A 48 -9.86 6.31 7.54
C GLY A 48 -8.50 6.07 8.14
N ASP A 49 -7.74 7.12 8.34
CA ASP A 49 -6.48 7.08 9.08
C ASP A 49 -6.32 8.27 10.01
N GLY A 50 -5.41 8.12 10.96
CA GLY A 50 -5.02 9.21 11.83
C GLY A 50 -3.60 9.04 12.33
N THR A 51 -2.90 10.17 12.50
CA THR A 51 -1.52 10.23 12.98
C THR A 51 -1.42 11.22 14.13
N ILE A 52 -0.66 10.83 15.15
CA ILE A 52 -0.28 11.70 16.27
C ILE A 52 1.24 11.76 16.32
N ASN A 53 1.79 12.98 16.32
CA ASN A 53 3.21 13.26 16.45
C ASN A 53 3.53 13.77 17.86
N PHE A 54 4.59 13.26 18.44
CA PHE A 54 5.07 13.58 19.79
C PHE A 54 6.49 14.16 19.71
N PRO A 55 6.63 15.48 19.41
CA PRO A 55 7.94 16.12 19.46
C PRO A 55 8.45 16.17 20.90
N ILE A 56 9.71 15.78 21.11
CA ILE A 56 10.34 15.84 22.43
C ILE A 56 10.88 17.25 22.65
N LYS A 57 10.31 17.95 23.66
CA LYS A 57 10.72 19.32 23.99
C LYS A 57 12.22 19.42 24.29
N GLY A 58 12.91 20.33 23.63
CA GLY A 58 14.35 20.52 23.79
C GLY A 58 15.24 19.48 23.10
N SER A 59 14.65 18.59 22.32
CA SER A 59 15.35 17.57 21.53
C SER A 59 14.99 17.70 20.06
N LYS A 60 15.84 17.16 19.19
CA LYS A 60 15.54 16.98 17.77
C LYS A 60 14.77 15.67 17.47
N ASN A 61 14.46 14.90 18.51
CA ASN A 61 13.72 13.66 18.37
C ASN A 61 12.21 13.91 18.36
N SER A 62 11.50 13.12 17.56
CA SER A 62 10.05 13.01 17.61
C SER A 62 9.63 11.55 17.46
N PHE A 63 8.52 11.19 18.05
CA PHE A 63 7.84 9.92 17.84
C PHE A 63 6.52 10.16 17.14
N SER A 64 6.04 9.17 16.42
CA SER A 64 4.71 9.19 15.84
C SER A 64 4.00 7.85 16.07
N PHE A 65 2.69 7.94 16.19
CA PHE A 65 1.79 6.80 16.14
C PHE A 65 0.72 7.08 15.09
N ALA A 66 0.49 6.13 14.21
CA ALA A 66 -0.61 6.22 13.26
C ALA A 66 -1.41 4.92 13.25
N ALA A 67 -2.71 5.04 12.98
CA ALA A 67 -3.62 3.93 12.81
C ALA A 67 -4.49 4.16 11.58
N GLN A 68 -4.84 3.07 10.88
CA GLN A 68 -5.73 3.09 9.73
C GLN A 68 -6.75 1.98 9.80
N PHE A 69 -7.87 2.21 9.13
CA PHE A 69 -8.91 1.23 8.94
C PHE A 69 -9.55 1.41 7.56
N ALA A 70 -9.82 0.30 6.87
CA ALA A 70 -10.62 0.30 5.66
C ALA A 70 -11.64 -0.84 5.69
N THR A 71 -12.76 -0.64 5.00
CA THR A 71 -13.75 -1.68 4.76
C THR A 71 -14.27 -1.55 3.34
N ASP A 72 -14.38 -2.67 2.65
CA ASP A 72 -14.94 -2.76 1.30
C ASP A 72 -16.14 -3.70 1.34
N GLN A 73 -17.30 -3.19 0.95
CA GLN A 73 -18.56 -3.90 1.09
C GLN A 73 -19.50 -3.62 -0.06
N GLN A 74 -20.32 -4.59 -0.38
CA GLN A 74 -21.37 -4.50 -1.41
C GLN A 74 -22.67 -3.90 -0.84
N TRP A 75 -22.60 -2.72 -0.20
CA TRP A 75 -23.76 -2.18 0.53
C TRP A 75 -24.87 -1.59 -0.33
N LEU A 76 -24.54 -0.90 -1.39
CA LEU A 76 -25.50 -0.07 -2.12
C LEU A 76 -25.93 -0.65 -3.46
N GLN A 77 -25.32 -1.73 -3.89
CA GLN A 77 -25.66 -2.35 -5.16
C GLN A 77 -25.58 -3.86 -5.07
N ALA A 78 -26.71 -4.51 -5.29
CA ALA A 78 -26.77 -5.94 -5.54
C ALA A 78 -26.28 -6.22 -6.97
N SER A 79 -25.03 -5.92 -7.30
CA SER A 79 -24.53 -6.30 -8.59
C SER A 79 -24.17 -7.78 -8.57
N ASN A 80 -24.88 -8.55 -9.32
CA ASN A 80 -24.54 -9.94 -9.62
C ASN A 80 -23.27 -10.06 -10.46
N ALA A 81 -22.64 -8.93 -10.83
CA ALA A 81 -21.52 -8.90 -11.75
C ALA A 81 -20.27 -9.55 -11.16
N MET A 82 -20.04 -9.36 -9.86
CA MET A 82 -18.89 -9.95 -9.19
C MET A 82 -19.23 -11.31 -8.56
N THR A 83 -20.47 -11.49 -8.13
CA THR A 83 -20.95 -12.75 -7.52
C THR A 83 -21.07 -13.89 -8.53
N ASN A 84 -21.23 -13.57 -9.81
CA ASN A 84 -21.31 -14.53 -10.90
C ASN A 84 -20.02 -14.66 -11.71
N ALA A 85 -18.96 -13.98 -11.33
CA ALA A 85 -17.66 -14.25 -11.93
C ALA A 85 -17.30 -15.72 -11.75
N ALA A 86 -16.66 -16.32 -12.72
CA ALA A 86 -16.44 -17.75 -12.94
C ALA A 86 -15.82 -18.56 -11.75
N THR A 87 -15.72 -17.98 -10.58
CA THR A 87 -15.14 -18.59 -9.37
C THR A 87 -16.17 -18.96 -8.30
N GLY A 88 -17.47 -18.68 -8.51
CA GLY A 88 -18.50 -18.93 -7.47
C GLY A 88 -18.30 -18.10 -6.20
N ALA A 89 -17.57 -17.02 -6.27
CA ALA A 89 -17.20 -16.20 -5.12
C ALA A 89 -18.39 -15.41 -4.59
N GLY A 90 -18.46 -15.26 -3.28
CA GLY A 90 -19.49 -14.53 -2.55
C GLY A 90 -19.43 -13.00 -2.75
N ASN A 91 -20.19 -12.30 -1.93
CA ASN A 91 -20.20 -10.83 -1.94
C ASN A 91 -18.84 -10.23 -1.59
N ILE A 92 -18.57 -9.01 -2.06
CA ILE A 92 -17.43 -8.22 -1.58
C ILE A 92 -17.67 -7.90 -0.10
N GLN A 93 -16.77 -8.38 0.74
CA GLN A 93 -16.77 -8.09 2.16
C GLN A 93 -15.36 -8.25 2.70
N SER A 94 -14.67 -7.15 2.93
CA SER A 94 -13.31 -7.14 3.44
C SER A 94 -13.05 -5.98 4.39
N TYR A 95 -12.06 -6.16 5.21
CA TYR A 95 -11.62 -5.21 6.23
C TYR A 95 -10.10 -5.14 6.24
N VAL A 96 -9.56 -3.96 6.49
CA VAL A 96 -8.14 -3.76 6.78
C VAL A 96 -8.00 -2.92 8.03
N ALA A 97 -7.08 -3.28 8.89
CA ALA A 97 -6.64 -2.42 9.98
C ALA A 97 -5.11 -2.40 10.04
N GLY A 98 -4.55 -1.25 10.36
CA GLY A 98 -3.10 -1.09 10.40
C GLY A 98 -2.65 -0.10 11.45
N VAL A 99 -1.40 -0.27 11.88
CA VAL A 99 -0.70 0.63 12.78
C VAL A 99 0.70 0.91 12.27
N ASN A 100 1.19 2.12 12.57
CA ASN A 100 2.57 2.51 12.28
C ASN A 100 3.16 3.26 13.49
N LEU A 101 4.36 2.85 13.89
CA LEU A 101 5.16 3.50 14.89
C LEU A 101 6.36 4.15 14.22
N GLY A 102 6.55 5.43 14.43
CA GLY A 102 7.64 6.20 13.84
C GLY A 102 8.54 6.83 14.89
N TRP A 103 9.81 6.94 14.55
CA TRP A 103 10.79 7.78 15.22
C TRP A 103 11.54 8.60 14.18
N ALA A 104 11.76 9.87 14.44
CA ALA A 104 12.53 10.76 13.59
C ALA A 104 13.51 11.58 14.42
N TYR A 105 14.68 11.85 13.83
CA TYR A 105 15.69 12.74 14.37
C TYR A 105 16.01 13.85 13.37
N ASP A 106 16.07 15.09 13.86
CA ASP A 106 16.43 16.30 13.10
C ASP A 106 15.56 16.46 11.83
N THR A 107 14.26 16.37 12.05
CA THR A 107 13.19 16.65 11.08
C THR A 107 13.37 16.01 9.70
N ASN A 108 13.89 14.82 9.58
CA ASN A 108 14.02 14.02 8.36
C ASN A 108 15.47 13.57 8.06
N LEU A 109 16.44 13.90 8.91
CA LEU A 109 17.78 13.36 8.72
C LEU A 109 17.79 11.84 8.90
N TRP A 110 17.13 11.38 9.96
CA TRP A 110 16.91 9.97 10.27
C TRP A 110 15.44 9.71 10.54
N GLN A 111 14.91 8.64 9.99
CA GLN A 111 13.58 8.14 10.30
C GLN A 111 13.62 6.62 10.39
N VAL A 112 12.86 6.07 11.32
CA VAL A 112 12.59 4.63 11.43
C VAL A 112 11.10 4.45 11.62
N ASN A 113 10.49 3.55 10.86
CA ASN A 113 9.08 3.20 10.96
C ASN A 113 8.93 1.68 11.08
N LEU A 114 8.04 1.26 11.95
CA LEU A 114 7.60 -0.12 12.10
C LEU A 114 6.09 -0.14 11.88
N SER A 115 5.64 -0.94 10.94
CA SER A 115 4.23 -1.00 10.57
C SER A 115 3.74 -2.43 10.58
N ALA A 116 2.45 -2.58 10.87
CA ALA A 116 1.73 -3.84 10.75
C ALA A 116 0.33 -3.55 10.22
N ASP A 117 -0.08 -4.32 9.22
CA ASP A 117 -1.44 -4.33 8.70
C ASP A 117 -2.01 -5.74 8.73
N THR A 118 -3.30 -5.84 8.93
CA THR A 118 -4.07 -7.07 8.79
C THR A 118 -5.23 -6.84 7.85
N MET A 119 -5.47 -7.78 6.95
CA MET A 119 -6.62 -7.84 6.06
C MET A 119 -7.40 -9.12 6.30
N TRP A 120 -8.72 -9.01 6.42
CA TRP A 120 -9.58 -10.15 6.66
C TRP A 120 -10.97 -9.95 6.08
N GLY A 121 -11.71 -11.04 5.97
CA GLY A 121 -13.12 -11.11 5.61
C GLY A 121 -13.64 -12.52 5.77
N PRO A 122 -14.91 -12.77 5.49
CA PRO A 122 -15.46 -14.12 5.49
C PRO A 122 -14.82 -14.98 4.39
N ASP A 123 -14.60 -16.26 4.68
CA ASP A 123 -14.03 -17.22 3.71
C ASP A 123 -14.86 -17.36 2.43
N ASN A 124 -16.17 -17.15 2.52
CA ASN A 124 -17.08 -17.17 1.39
C ASN A 124 -17.22 -15.81 0.67
N ALA A 125 -16.51 -14.80 1.11
CA ALA A 125 -16.44 -13.53 0.40
C ALA A 125 -15.57 -13.63 -0.85
N TRP A 126 -15.72 -12.68 -1.76
CA TRP A 126 -14.86 -12.60 -2.94
C TRP A 126 -13.39 -12.51 -2.52
N GLY A 127 -12.53 -13.32 -3.15
CA GLY A 127 -11.11 -13.38 -2.81
C GLY A 127 -10.80 -13.79 -1.36
N GLY A 128 -11.77 -14.49 -0.67
CA GLY A 128 -11.57 -14.88 0.74
C GLY A 128 -11.51 -13.70 1.70
N GLY A 129 -12.10 -12.56 1.34
CA GLY A 129 -12.05 -11.32 2.14
C GLY A 129 -10.95 -10.35 1.72
N ALA A 130 -10.48 -10.46 0.49
CA ALA A 130 -9.55 -9.48 -0.10
C ALA A 130 -10.27 -8.15 -0.37
N ILE A 131 -9.57 -7.05 -0.18
CA ILE A 131 -10.03 -5.74 -0.66
C ILE A 131 -9.98 -5.71 -2.19
N VAL A 132 -11.05 -5.19 -2.77
CA VAL A 132 -11.19 -5.01 -4.21
C VAL A 132 -11.36 -3.52 -4.47
N SER A 133 -10.27 -2.84 -4.71
CA SER A 133 -10.32 -1.43 -5.07
C SER A 133 -9.75 -1.22 -6.46
N PRO A 134 -10.50 -0.62 -7.38
CA PRO A 134 -10.01 -0.28 -8.69
C PRO A 134 -8.89 0.77 -8.67
N TYR A 135 -8.76 1.51 -7.57
CA TYR A 135 -7.75 2.55 -7.43
C TYR A 135 -6.42 2.05 -6.87
N THR A 136 -6.44 1.05 -5.99
CA THR A 136 -5.23 0.55 -5.32
C THR A 136 -4.22 -0.05 -6.28
N GLN A 137 -4.66 -0.63 -7.40
CA GLN A 137 -3.74 -1.17 -8.38
C GLN A 137 -3.10 -0.11 -9.31
N ALA A 138 -3.85 0.96 -9.62
CA ALA A 138 -3.41 1.91 -10.63
C ALA A 138 -2.69 3.12 -10.04
N LEU A 139 -3.04 3.56 -8.84
CA LEU A 139 -2.65 4.88 -8.34
C LEU A 139 -2.11 4.88 -6.91
N GLN A 140 -2.15 3.76 -6.17
CA GLN A 140 -1.70 3.68 -4.77
C GLN A 140 -2.27 4.83 -3.91
N VAL A 141 -3.56 5.14 -4.09
CA VAL A 141 -4.17 6.37 -3.56
C VAL A 141 -4.35 6.31 -2.04
N ASP A 142 -4.62 5.12 -1.52
CA ASP A 142 -4.78 4.89 -0.09
C ASP A 142 -3.85 3.72 0.34
N PRO A 143 -2.54 3.99 0.44
CA PRO A 143 -1.57 2.94 0.72
C PRO A 143 -1.74 2.42 2.14
N VAL A 144 -1.74 1.11 2.29
CA VAL A 144 -1.58 0.49 3.61
C VAL A 144 -0.18 0.78 4.15
N TYR A 145 -0.05 0.86 5.48
CA TYR A 145 1.25 1.24 6.09
C TYR A 145 2.39 0.27 5.77
N THR A 146 2.07 -0.98 5.45
CA THR A 146 3.05 -2.02 5.13
C THR A 146 3.38 -2.13 3.65
N GLU A 147 2.85 -1.25 2.79
CA GLU A 147 3.19 -1.25 1.37
C GLU A 147 4.70 -1.25 1.15
N ALA A 148 5.18 -2.21 0.37
CA ALA A 148 6.53 -2.28 -0.18
C ALA A 148 6.56 -1.66 -1.58
N TRP A 149 7.73 -1.56 -2.18
CA TRP A 149 7.85 -1.00 -3.52
C TRP A 149 7.24 -1.91 -4.58
N SER A 150 7.36 -3.21 -4.42
CA SER A 150 6.88 -4.19 -5.41
C SER A 150 5.69 -5.01 -4.91
N TYR A 151 5.57 -5.25 -3.60
CA TYR A 151 4.47 -6.00 -3.01
C TYR A 151 3.53 -5.10 -2.19
N ASN A 152 2.24 -5.24 -2.45
CA ASN A 152 1.18 -4.61 -1.68
C ASN A 152 0.06 -5.63 -1.41
N MET A 153 -0.29 -5.86 -0.14
CA MET A 153 -1.31 -6.83 0.23
C MET A 153 -2.69 -6.51 -0.34
N VAL A 154 -2.99 -5.23 -0.55
CA VAL A 154 -4.27 -4.78 -1.09
C VAL A 154 -4.37 -5.09 -2.59
N THR A 155 -3.31 -4.79 -3.35
CA THR A 155 -3.31 -5.00 -4.80
C THR A 155 -3.18 -6.47 -5.18
N GLN A 156 -2.52 -7.26 -4.36
CA GLN A 156 -2.31 -8.69 -4.60
C GLN A 156 -3.38 -9.57 -3.94
N GLY A 157 -4.34 -8.92 -3.23
CA GLY A 157 -5.63 -9.50 -2.94
C GLY A 157 -5.64 -10.70 -2.00
N GLN A 158 -4.75 -10.75 -1.01
CA GLN A 158 -4.67 -11.92 -0.12
C GLN A 158 -4.88 -11.51 1.35
N PRO A 159 -5.96 -11.99 2.01
CA PRO A 159 -6.14 -11.80 3.44
C PRO A 159 -4.98 -12.34 4.26
N GLY A 160 -4.65 -11.65 5.37
CA GLY A 160 -3.57 -12.04 6.26
C GLY A 160 -2.91 -10.84 6.91
N ASN A 161 -1.70 -11.05 7.41
CA ASN A 161 -0.92 -10.02 8.09
C ASN A 161 0.32 -9.65 7.25
N MET A 162 0.69 -8.40 7.33
CA MET A 162 1.91 -7.90 6.72
C MET A 162 2.64 -6.99 7.71
N TYR A 163 3.95 -7.08 7.73
CA TYR A 163 4.81 -6.34 8.64
C TYR A 163 5.89 -5.62 7.84
N LYS A 164 6.19 -4.37 8.22
CA LYS A 164 7.22 -3.58 7.57
C LYS A 164 8.14 -2.92 8.59
N ALA A 165 9.43 -2.98 8.31
CA ALA A 165 10.44 -2.14 8.92
C ALA A 165 11.07 -1.26 7.85
N GLN A 166 11.09 0.04 8.08
CA GLN A 166 11.65 1.02 7.15
C GLN A 166 12.57 1.96 7.92
N ALA A 167 13.73 2.24 7.34
CA ALA A 167 14.56 3.35 7.77
C ALA A 167 14.72 4.36 6.62
N GLN A 168 14.99 5.60 6.93
CA GLN A 168 15.38 6.62 5.97
C GLN A 168 16.55 7.42 6.52
N TYR A 169 17.51 7.72 5.68
CA TYR A 169 18.67 8.54 6.03
C TYR A 169 18.99 9.52 4.90
N ALA A 170 19.15 10.80 5.26
CA ALA A 170 19.65 11.81 4.35
C ALA A 170 21.18 11.75 4.31
N LEU A 171 21.73 11.34 3.16
CA LEU A 171 23.18 11.23 2.95
C LEU A 171 23.78 12.63 2.82
N GLY A 172 24.42 13.08 3.89
CA GLY A 172 24.92 14.46 4.03
C GLY A 172 26.04 14.86 3.04
N TRP A 173 26.68 13.91 2.39
CA TRP A 173 27.73 14.18 1.39
C TRP A 173 27.26 15.03 0.21
N TRP A 174 25.96 14.96 -0.09
CA TRP A 174 25.33 15.65 -1.22
C TRP A 174 24.25 16.62 -0.74
N GLY A 175 24.50 17.27 0.38
CA GLY A 175 23.70 18.39 0.88
C GLY A 175 22.31 18.00 1.37
N GLN A 176 22.16 16.81 1.95
CA GLN A 176 20.87 16.28 2.44
C GLN A 176 19.79 16.10 1.34
N ASN A 177 20.16 16.26 0.08
CA ASN A 177 19.26 16.09 -1.05
C ASN A 177 19.18 14.63 -1.54
N LEU A 178 20.07 13.77 -1.06
CA LEU A 178 20.06 12.34 -1.35
C LEU A 178 19.48 11.59 -0.15
N LEU A 179 18.31 10.98 -0.35
CA LEU A 179 17.64 10.13 0.63
C LEU A 179 17.89 8.67 0.27
N PHE A 180 18.37 7.90 1.24
CA PHE A 180 18.44 6.44 1.17
C PHE A 180 17.38 5.84 2.08
N ARG A 181 16.60 4.91 1.54
CA ARG A 181 15.49 4.29 2.26
C ARG A 181 15.48 2.78 2.03
N PRO A 182 16.07 2.00 2.94
CA PRO A 182 15.85 0.56 3.00
C PRO A 182 14.48 0.25 3.60
N VAL A 183 13.78 -0.71 2.99
CA VAL A 183 12.48 -1.23 3.45
C VAL A 183 12.58 -2.73 3.50
N TYR A 184 12.10 -3.34 4.56
CA TYR A 184 11.93 -4.79 4.66
C TYR A 184 10.48 -5.11 5.01
N VAL A 185 9.92 -6.07 4.27
CA VAL A 185 8.55 -6.51 4.43
C VAL A 185 8.50 -8.02 4.62
N TYR A 186 7.59 -8.46 5.47
CA TYR A 186 7.24 -9.86 5.68
C TYR A 186 5.73 -10.06 5.59
N VAL A 187 5.31 -11.07 4.83
CA VAL A 187 3.90 -11.40 4.60
C VAL A 187 3.56 -12.72 5.28
N ALA A 188 2.52 -12.71 6.10
CA ALA A 188 1.94 -13.90 6.73
C ALA A 188 0.45 -13.95 6.38
N ASN A 189 0.10 -14.68 5.33
CA ASN A 189 -1.27 -14.79 4.84
C ASN A 189 -1.70 -16.26 4.67
N ASN A 190 -2.96 -16.45 4.29
CA ASN A 190 -3.54 -17.79 4.12
C ASN A 190 -3.22 -18.42 2.75
N ASN A 191 -2.61 -17.67 1.83
CA ASN A 191 -2.23 -18.21 0.53
C ASN A 191 -0.85 -18.91 0.61
N PRO A 192 -0.76 -20.21 0.37
CA PRO A 192 0.51 -20.94 0.43
C PRO A 192 1.61 -20.38 -0.48
N ALA A 193 1.23 -19.71 -1.58
CA ALA A 193 2.18 -19.14 -2.52
C ALA A 193 2.86 -17.87 -2.02
N THR A 194 2.14 -17.03 -1.26
CA THR A 194 2.64 -15.76 -0.77
C THR A 194 2.87 -15.72 0.75
N ASN A 195 2.44 -16.76 1.47
CA ASN A 195 2.75 -16.90 2.89
C ASN A 195 4.25 -17.09 3.11
N GLY A 196 4.84 -16.23 3.92
CA GLY A 196 6.28 -16.20 4.15
C GLY A 196 7.08 -15.44 3.07
N LEU A 197 6.40 -14.74 2.15
CA LEU A 197 7.06 -13.82 1.22
C LEU A 197 7.79 -12.74 2.02
N GLN A 198 9.00 -12.46 1.60
CA GLN A 198 9.82 -11.37 2.10
C GLN A 198 10.22 -10.46 0.95
N GLU A 199 10.31 -9.17 1.21
CA GLU A 199 10.83 -8.21 0.24
C GLU A 199 11.81 -7.26 0.95
N LEU A 200 12.93 -7.01 0.31
CA LEU A 200 13.90 -5.97 0.68
C LEU A 200 13.98 -4.98 -0.46
N ASP A 201 13.63 -3.73 -0.16
CA ASP A 201 13.78 -2.62 -1.10
C ASP A 201 14.94 -1.74 -0.68
N LEU A 202 15.72 -1.31 -1.66
CA LEU A 202 16.73 -0.28 -1.52
C LEU A 202 16.36 0.89 -2.42
N ILE A 203 15.91 1.99 -1.84
CA ILE A 203 15.38 3.14 -2.56
C ILE A 203 16.30 4.34 -2.38
N LEU A 204 16.66 4.97 -3.48
CA LEU A 204 17.41 6.22 -3.52
C LEU A 204 16.55 7.29 -4.18
N ASN A 205 16.51 8.46 -3.58
CA ASN A 205 15.85 9.63 -4.15
C ASN A 205 16.80 10.84 -4.02
N TYR A 206 17.16 11.44 -5.16
CA TYR A 206 18.08 12.57 -5.21
C TYR A 206 17.40 13.77 -5.87
N ALA A 207 17.13 14.80 -5.07
CA ALA A 207 16.73 16.11 -5.58
C ALA A 207 17.98 16.87 -6.04
N ILE A 208 18.12 17.11 -7.35
CA ILE A 208 19.27 17.80 -7.92
C ILE A 208 19.14 19.30 -7.65
N PRO A 209 20.00 19.89 -6.77
CA PRO A 209 19.80 21.28 -6.34
C PRO A 209 19.99 22.30 -7.47
N GLN A 210 20.80 21.95 -8.48
CA GLN A 210 21.13 22.82 -9.60
C GLN A 210 19.97 22.97 -10.61
N VAL A 211 19.01 22.03 -10.60
CA VAL A 211 17.86 22.05 -11.50
C VAL A 211 16.59 21.96 -10.68
N ARG A 212 15.92 23.09 -10.52
CA ARG A 212 14.68 23.17 -9.74
C ARG A 212 13.65 22.14 -10.21
N GLY A 213 13.17 21.32 -9.27
CA GLY A 213 12.15 20.31 -9.53
C GLY A 213 12.66 19.01 -10.16
N LEU A 214 13.95 18.90 -10.48
CA LEU A 214 14.52 17.64 -10.99
C LEU A 214 14.82 16.69 -9.83
N ASN A 215 14.18 15.52 -9.88
CA ASN A 215 14.43 14.40 -8.97
C ASN A 215 14.86 13.17 -9.76
N VAL A 216 15.85 12.48 -9.26
CA VAL A 216 16.27 11.16 -9.75
C VAL A 216 15.90 10.14 -8.69
N PHE A 217 15.19 9.12 -9.11
CA PHE A 217 14.74 8.01 -8.28
C PHE A 217 15.39 6.73 -8.78
N GLY A 218 15.85 5.90 -7.87
CA GLY A 218 16.32 4.56 -8.16
C GLY A 218 15.80 3.61 -7.10
N ALA A 219 15.29 2.48 -7.52
CA ALA A 219 14.82 1.43 -6.64
C ALA A 219 15.34 0.07 -7.11
N TYR A 220 15.74 -0.73 -6.14
CA TYR A 220 16.02 -2.15 -6.30
C TYR A 220 15.18 -2.89 -5.28
N ALA A 221 14.44 -3.89 -5.70
CA ALA A 221 13.74 -4.81 -4.81
C ALA A 221 14.24 -6.23 -4.99
N GLN A 222 14.29 -6.96 -3.90
CA GLN A 222 14.54 -8.38 -3.87
C GLN A 222 13.40 -9.07 -3.14
N GLN A 223 12.69 -9.94 -3.83
CA GLN A 223 11.67 -10.80 -3.24
C GLN A 223 12.17 -12.22 -3.06
N TRP A 224 11.84 -12.80 -1.92
CA TRP A 224 12.01 -14.23 -1.64
C TRP A 224 10.64 -14.84 -1.38
N TYR A 225 10.23 -15.71 -2.26
CA TYR A 225 8.96 -16.41 -2.15
C TYR A 225 9.10 -17.66 -1.27
N SER A 226 7.98 -18.06 -0.68
CA SER A 226 7.88 -19.36 -0.01
C SER A 226 8.22 -20.50 -1.00
N PRO A 227 8.83 -21.58 -0.54
CA PRO A 227 9.08 -22.79 -1.36
C PRO A 227 7.82 -23.34 -2.05
N ASN A 228 6.65 -23.06 -1.52
CA ASN A 228 5.36 -23.49 -2.07
C ASN A 228 4.84 -22.58 -3.20
N ALA A 229 5.45 -21.43 -3.46
CA ALA A 229 5.03 -20.50 -4.51
C ALA A 229 5.04 -21.11 -5.92
N ASN A 230 5.94 -22.05 -6.17
CA ASN A 230 6.04 -22.74 -7.46
C ASN A 230 4.81 -23.60 -7.83
N ASN A 231 3.93 -23.87 -6.86
CA ASN A 231 2.74 -24.69 -7.06
C ASN A 231 1.46 -23.88 -7.22
N ASP A 232 1.53 -22.53 -7.21
CA ASP A 232 0.35 -21.69 -7.41
C ASP A 232 0.12 -21.43 -8.90
N PRO A 233 -0.96 -21.98 -9.49
CA PRO A 233 -1.29 -21.73 -10.89
C PRO A 233 -1.66 -20.27 -11.18
N ALA A 234 -2.02 -19.47 -10.16
CA ALA A 234 -2.36 -18.06 -10.31
C ALA A 234 -1.11 -17.19 -10.53
N LEU A 235 0.05 -17.61 -10.03
CA LEU A 235 1.33 -16.91 -10.27
C LEU A 235 1.96 -17.27 -11.63
N GLY A 236 1.41 -18.27 -12.32
CA GLY A 236 1.95 -18.77 -13.58
C GLY A 236 3.31 -19.45 -13.40
N SER A 237 3.75 -20.20 -14.42
CA SER A 237 5.05 -20.88 -14.43
C SER A 237 6.26 -19.93 -14.54
N THR A 238 6.09 -18.65 -14.33
CA THR A 238 7.08 -17.60 -14.60
C THR A 238 7.82 -17.09 -13.36
N VAL A 239 7.52 -17.60 -12.17
CA VAL A 239 8.35 -17.29 -10.99
C VAL A 239 9.56 -18.21 -10.99
N PRO A 240 10.73 -17.78 -11.50
CA PRO A 240 11.90 -18.66 -11.55
C PRO A 240 12.40 -18.89 -10.13
N ASN A 241 12.30 -20.12 -9.64
CA ASN A 241 12.91 -20.54 -8.37
C ASN A 241 12.68 -19.62 -7.16
N GLY A 242 11.50 -19.01 -7.08
CA GLY A 242 11.09 -18.27 -5.90
C GLY A 242 11.73 -16.91 -5.64
N ASN A 243 12.49 -16.36 -6.58
CA ASN A 243 13.11 -15.04 -6.40
C ASN A 243 12.76 -14.10 -7.54
N TYR A 244 12.34 -12.89 -7.21
CA TYR A 244 12.03 -11.83 -8.15
C TYR A 244 12.86 -10.58 -7.83
N GLN A 245 13.47 -9.95 -8.82
CA GLN A 245 14.41 -8.84 -8.66
C GLN A 245 14.07 -7.69 -9.62
N PRO A 246 13.03 -6.90 -9.38
CA PRO A 246 12.80 -5.71 -10.18
C PRO A 246 13.81 -4.62 -9.86
N ILE A 247 14.27 -3.93 -10.89
CA ILE A 247 15.10 -2.73 -10.78
C ILE A 247 14.40 -1.62 -11.57
N GLU A 248 14.23 -0.47 -10.95
CA GLU A 248 13.72 0.71 -11.61
C GLU A 248 14.67 1.89 -11.43
N ILE A 249 14.85 2.65 -12.51
CA ILE A 249 15.54 3.94 -12.50
C ILE A 249 14.65 4.92 -13.23
N GLN A 250 14.22 5.96 -12.52
CA GLN A 250 13.37 7.00 -13.08
C GLN A 250 13.97 8.39 -12.82
N ALA A 251 13.96 9.24 -13.83
CA ALA A 251 14.19 10.68 -13.68
C ALA A 251 12.89 11.43 -13.95
N SER A 252 12.52 12.33 -13.04
CA SER A 252 11.31 13.12 -13.18
C SER A 252 11.57 14.58 -12.83
N ILE A 253 10.90 15.48 -13.57
CA ILE A 253 10.95 16.92 -13.32
C ILE A 253 9.54 17.37 -12.94
N PHE A 254 9.39 17.86 -11.70
CA PHE A 254 8.15 18.43 -11.22
C PHE A 254 8.28 19.96 -11.19
N TYR A 255 7.51 20.63 -12.03
CA TYR A 255 7.37 22.09 -11.94
C TYR A 255 6.20 22.41 -11.02
N THR A 256 6.46 23.06 -9.90
CA THR A 256 5.41 23.73 -9.11
C THR A 256 5.30 25.16 -9.61
N TRP A 257 4.14 25.50 -10.14
CA TRP A 257 3.75 26.86 -10.58
C TRP A 257 3.48 27.74 -9.35
#